data_2c3cd244581e48196e9ef9c3dd5e9b0b
#
_entry.id   2c3cd244581e48196e9ef9c3dd5e9b0b
#
_cell.length_a   1.000
_cell.length_b   1.000
_cell.length_c   1.000
_cell.angle_alpha   90.00
_cell.angle_beta   90.00
_cell.angle_gamma   90.00
#
_symmetry.space_group_name_H-M   'P 1'
#
loop_
_entity.id
_entity.type
_entity.pdbx_description
1 polymer ?
#
loop_
_entity_poly.entity_id
_entity_poly.type
_entity_poly.pdbx_seq_one_letter_code
_entity_poly.pdbx_strand_id
1 'polypeptide(L)'
;MVRMTPVSQAANGVCYAVAGENSVGSFDLERMIAAVPTKIASALTRKAYYFVPLTVSQGDEILIADRYDVALSENAVCHRNLNLGDSQCVFISTRLTDDKFSVAFEFYINVGHALVEIAGLSKEFSELAWKQVEAGTRGETSLDAWEARKLATAGGPDAERFKNEYFEATFSDTISIYLLSLYLDVDYYDLRERDYPLLAPSALAERLRKVAELFPANAGFEFAILYKRRA
;
A
#
# COMPACT_ATOMS: atom_id res chain seq x y z
N MET A 1 5.28 -19.31 17.42
CA MET A 1 6.20 -18.66 16.47
C MET A 1 6.09 -17.13 16.56
N VAL A 2 5.00 -16.46 16.18
CA VAL A 2 4.88 -14.98 16.13
C VAL A 2 5.25 -14.30 17.46
N ARG A 3 4.87 -14.83 18.60
CA ARG A 3 5.21 -14.26 19.93
C ARG A 3 6.69 -14.34 20.28
N MET A 4 7.47 -15.12 19.57
CA MET A 4 8.92 -15.32 19.82
C MET A 4 9.79 -14.62 18.77
N THR A 5 9.17 -14.05 17.72
CA THR A 5 9.92 -13.34 16.68
C THR A 5 10.22 -11.92 17.18
N PRO A 6 11.48 -11.53 17.31
CA PRO A 6 11.82 -10.20 17.76
C PRO A 6 11.35 -9.16 16.74
N VAL A 7 10.69 -8.11 17.22
CA VAL A 7 10.31 -6.95 16.42
C VAL A 7 11.48 -5.98 16.43
N SER A 8 11.95 -5.63 15.25
CA SER A 8 12.95 -4.59 15.03
C SER A 8 12.25 -3.26 14.74
N GLN A 9 12.91 -2.15 15.08
CA GLN A 9 12.49 -0.83 14.71
C GLN A 9 13.49 -0.23 13.72
N ALA A 10 13.02 0.17 12.55
CA ALA A 10 13.81 0.85 11.55
C ALA A 10 14.13 2.30 12.00
N ALA A 11 15.14 2.93 11.39
CA ALA A 11 15.56 4.30 11.71
C ALA A 11 14.45 5.35 11.55
N ASN A 12 13.49 5.11 10.65
CA ASN A 12 12.32 5.97 10.46
C ASN A 12 11.19 5.71 11.46
N GLY A 13 11.33 4.70 12.34
CA GLY A 13 10.34 4.36 13.36
C GLY A 13 9.40 3.22 13.05
N VAL A 14 9.38 2.68 11.82
CA VAL A 14 8.55 1.53 11.45
C VAL A 14 8.99 0.29 12.20
N CYS A 15 8.04 -0.39 12.86
CA CYS A 15 8.27 -1.66 13.53
C CYS A 15 8.01 -2.83 12.57
N TYR A 16 8.96 -3.77 12.48
CA TYR A 16 8.85 -4.92 11.61
C TYR A 16 9.53 -6.18 12.17
N ALA A 17 9.13 -7.31 11.65
CA ALA A 17 9.74 -8.61 11.95
C ALA A 17 9.74 -9.47 10.69
N VAL A 18 10.68 -10.42 10.65
CA VAL A 18 10.79 -11.42 9.58
C VAL A 18 10.84 -12.79 10.20
N ALA A 19 10.04 -13.71 9.71
CA ALA A 19 10.08 -15.10 10.16
C ALA A 19 9.81 -16.07 9.00
N GLY A 20 10.44 -17.23 9.06
CA GLY A 20 10.34 -18.24 8.02
C GLY A 20 11.16 -17.92 6.78
N GLU A 21 10.89 -18.65 5.71
CA GLU A 21 11.56 -18.48 4.43
C GLU A 21 11.25 -17.10 3.85
N ASN A 22 12.30 -16.34 3.61
CA ASN A 22 12.22 -15.00 3.04
C ASN A 22 13.29 -14.86 1.95
N SER A 23 12.89 -14.80 0.70
CA SER A 23 13.79 -14.60 -0.43
C SER A 23 14.07 -13.12 -0.73
N VAL A 24 13.34 -12.19 -0.10
CA VAL A 24 13.72 -10.76 -0.11
C VAL A 24 15.00 -10.64 0.72
N GLY A 25 16.11 -10.28 0.11
CA GLY A 25 17.36 -10.08 0.83
C GLY A 25 17.17 -9.05 1.96
N SER A 26 17.84 -9.25 3.10
CA SER A 26 17.70 -8.35 4.25
C SER A 26 17.94 -6.89 3.89
N PHE A 27 18.89 -6.61 3.01
CA PHE A 27 19.18 -5.26 2.52
C PHE A 27 18.01 -4.64 1.72
N ASP A 28 17.39 -5.41 0.86
CA ASP A 28 16.24 -4.94 0.08
C ASP A 28 15.03 -4.66 0.98
N LEU A 29 14.78 -5.51 1.97
CA LEU A 29 13.70 -5.33 2.93
C LEU A 29 13.92 -4.09 3.80
N GLU A 30 15.12 -3.90 4.34
CA GLU A 30 15.47 -2.72 5.12
C GLU A 30 15.32 -1.43 4.30
N ARG A 31 15.76 -1.44 3.03
CA ARG A 31 15.59 -0.31 2.12
C ARG A 31 14.13 -0.02 1.82
N MET A 32 13.32 -1.06 1.59
CA MET A 32 11.88 -0.93 1.38
C MET A 32 11.21 -0.27 2.60
N ILE A 33 11.52 -0.73 3.80
CA ILE A 33 10.97 -0.16 5.03
C ILE A 33 11.47 1.28 5.24
N ALA A 34 12.76 1.55 5.01
CA ALA A 34 13.36 2.87 5.16
C ALA A 34 12.83 3.92 4.15
N ALA A 35 12.23 3.48 3.04
CA ALA A 35 11.57 4.37 2.07
C ALA A 35 10.30 5.03 2.63
N VAL A 36 9.66 4.45 3.66
CA VAL A 36 8.49 5.08 4.30
C VAL A 36 8.91 6.38 4.99
N PRO A 37 8.39 7.56 4.58
CA PRO A 37 8.72 8.83 5.21
C PRO A 37 8.50 8.82 6.73
N THR A 38 9.40 9.42 7.47
CA THR A 38 9.33 9.48 8.95
C THR A 38 8.00 10.08 9.44
N LYS A 39 7.43 11.03 8.69
CA LYS A 39 6.13 11.62 9.02
C LYS A 39 4.98 10.61 8.92
N ILE A 40 5.02 9.67 7.97
CA ILE A 40 4.07 8.56 7.88
C ILE A 40 4.34 7.56 9.00
N ALA A 41 5.60 7.13 9.16
CA ALA A 41 6.00 6.16 10.15
C ALA A 41 5.62 6.58 11.58
N SER A 42 5.72 7.87 11.90
CA SER A 42 5.34 8.41 13.23
C SER A 42 3.84 8.24 13.56
N ALA A 43 2.97 8.11 12.56
CA ALA A 43 1.55 7.81 12.77
C ALA A 43 1.31 6.31 13.04
N LEU A 44 2.23 5.44 12.65
CA LEU A 44 2.08 3.98 12.69
C LEU A 44 2.62 3.33 13.98
N THR A 45 2.78 4.06 15.05
CA THR A 45 3.49 3.63 16.29
C THR A 45 2.93 2.38 16.97
N ARG A 46 1.66 2.02 16.71
CA ARG A 46 1.01 0.82 17.24
C ARG A 46 0.95 -0.33 16.25
N LYS A 47 1.52 -0.16 15.05
CA LYS A 47 1.51 -1.20 14.00
C LYS A 47 2.88 -1.85 13.89
N ALA A 48 2.88 -3.17 13.73
CA ALA A 48 4.08 -3.95 13.42
C ALA A 48 3.83 -4.80 12.17
N TYR A 49 4.75 -4.74 11.23
CA TYR A 49 4.67 -5.44 9.96
C TYR A 49 5.50 -6.72 10.00
N TYR A 50 4.88 -7.86 9.75
CA TYR A 50 5.51 -9.18 9.77
C TYR A 50 5.61 -9.72 8.35
N PHE A 51 6.81 -9.91 7.87
CA PHE A 51 7.08 -10.55 6.58
C PHE A 51 7.26 -12.06 6.81
N VAL A 52 6.28 -12.84 6.39
CA VAL A 52 6.16 -14.26 6.75
C VAL A 52 5.54 -15.07 5.60
N PRO A 53 5.87 -16.37 5.48
CA PRO A 53 5.13 -17.26 4.59
C PRO A 53 3.69 -17.44 5.09
N LEU A 54 2.72 -16.86 4.37
CA LEU A 54 1.28 -17.05 4.64
C LEU A 54 0.72 -18.14 3.76
N THR A 55 -0.09 -19.01 4.36
CA THR A 55 -0.77 -20.11 3.67
C THR A 55 -2.22 -20.21 4.18
N VAL A 56 -3.13 -20.61 3.31
CA VAL A 56 -4.53 -20.92 3.69
C VAL A 56 -4.65 -22.43 3.79
N SER A 57 -5.14 -22.92 4.94
CA SER A 57 -5.44 -24.35 5.09
C SER A 57 -6.71 -24.75 4.33
N GLN A 58 -6.95 -26.07 4.22
CA GLN A 58 -8.19 -26.60 3.62
C GLN A 58 -9.47 -26.20 4.37
N GLY A 59 -9.35 -25.70 5.61
CA GLY A 59 -10.45 -25.20 6.43
C GLY A 59 -10.55 -23.68 6.46
N ASP A 60 -10.00 -22.97 5.46
CA ASP A 60 -9.94 -21.52 5.34
C ASP A 60 -9.20 -20.80 6.49
N GLU A 61 -8.42 -21.54 7.29
CA GLU A 61 -7.57 -20.95 8.31
C GLU A 61 -6.28 -20.42 7.69
N ILE A 62 -5.85 -19.23 8.12
CA ILE A 62 -4.58 -18.64 7.70
C ILE A 62 -3.49 -19.09 8.64
N LEU A 63 -2.48 -19.75 8.08
CA LEU A 63 -1.35 -20.29 8.81
C LEU A 63 -0.07 -19.54 8.45
N ILE A 64 0.79 -19.35 9.43
CA ILE A 64 2.17 -18.92 9.25
C ILE A 64 3.03 -20.18 9.29
N ALA A 65 3.67 -20.53 8.17
CA ALA A 65 4.55 -21.66 8.05
C ALA A 65 6.03 -21.21 8.08
N ASP A 66 6.95 -22.17 8.28
CA ASP A 66 8.39 -21.89 8.19
C ASP A 66 8.84 -21.67 6.74
N ARG A 67 8.14 -22.28 5.80
CA ARG A 67 8.35 -22.18 4.37
C ARG A 67 7.04 -22.28 3.60
N TYR A 68 7.10 -21.92 2.36
CA TYR A 68 5.97 -22.05 1.45
C TYR A 68 5.76 -23.52 1.06
N ASP A 69 4.57 -24.03 1.27
CA ASP A 69 4.18 -25.38 0.84
C ASP A 69 2.93 -25.31 -0.05
N VAL A 70 3.12 -25.51 -1.36
CA VAL A 70 2.04 -25.52 -2.37
C VAL A 70 1.04 -26.63 -2.10
N ALA A 71 1.46 -27.73 -1.40
CA ALA A 71 0.56 -28.82 -1.07
C ALA A 71 -0.50 -28.45 -0.02
N LEU A 72 -0.31 -27.33 0.72
CA LEU A 72 -1.25 -26.89 1.73
C LEU A 72 -2.42 -26.10 1.13
N SER A 73 -2.21 -25.32 0.08
CA SER A 73 -3.29 -24.63 -0.65
C SER A 73 -2.79 -23.97 -1.93
N GLU A 74 -3.63 -23.96 -2.99
CA GLU A 74 -3.46 -23.14 -4.17
C GLU A 74 -3.88 -21.67 -3.92
N ASN A 75 -4.68 -21.43 -2.88
CA ASN A 75 -5.17 -20.10 -2.54
C ASN A 75 -4.06 -19.24 -1.94
N ALA A 76 -3.86 -18.05 -2.49
CA ALA A 76 -2.89 -17.09 -2.02
C ALA A 76 -3.56 -16.07 -1.10
N VAL A 77 -2.91 -15.79 0.03
CA VAL A 77 -3.24 -14.64 0.88
C VAL A 77 -2.07 -13.68 0.81
N CYS A 78 -2.33 -12.44 0.38
CA CYS A 78 -1.29 -11.42 0.28
C CYS A 78 -0.95 -10.81 1.64
N HIS A 79 -1.98 -10.55 2.47
CA HIS A 79 -1.79 -10.06 3.83
C HIS A 79 -2.89 -10.52 4.79
N ARG A 80 -2.64 -10.38 6.07
CA ARG A 80 -3.62 -10.57 7.15
C ARG A 80 -3.37 -9.60 8.29
N ASN A 81 -4.44 -8.96 8.76
CA ASN A 81 -4.41 -8.08 9.92
C ASN A 81 -4.90 -8.83 11.16
N LEU A 82 -4.20 -8.66 12.28
CA LEU A 82 -4.53 -9.28 13.54
C LEU A 82 -4.16 -8.35 14.72
N ASN A 83 -5.07 -8.17 15.65
CA ASN A 83 -4.78 -7.45 16.88
C ASN A 83 -4.24 -8.42 17.94
N LEU A 84 -3.03 -8.14 18.45
CA LEU A 84 -2.38 -8.88 19.52
C LEU A 84 -2.17 -7.95 20.74
N GLY A 85 -3.12 -8.00 21.69
CA GLY A 85 -3.16 -7.03 22.78
C GLY A 85 -3.40 -5.62 22.24
N ASP A 86 -2.55 -4.67 22.62
CA ASP A 86 -2.63 -3.27 22.18
C ASP A 86 -1.93 -3.01 20.84
N SER A 87 -1.32 -4.03 20.25
CA SER A 87 -0.57 -3.92 18.99
C SER A 87 -1.37 -4.45 17.82
N GLN A 88 -1.38 -3.71 16.73
CA GLN A 88 -1.91 -4.14 15.46
C GLN A 88 -0.80 -4.78 14.64
N CYS A 89 -0.94 -6.05 14.31
CA CYS A 89 0.03 -6.80 13.52
C CYS A 89 -0.50 -6.96 12.10
N VAL A 90 0.32 -6.55 11.12
CA VAL A 90 0.05 -6.72 9.70
C VAL A 90 1.00 -7.78 9.17
N PHE A 91 0.47 -8.95 8.81
CA PHE A 91 1.24 -10.04 8.23
C PHE A 91 1.22 -9.92 6.71
N ILE A 92 2.39 -9.84 6.10
CA ILE A 92 2.58 -9.72 4.66
C ILE A 92 3.20 -11.00 4.17
N SER A 93 2.59 -11.59 3.15
CA SER A 93 3.07 -12.85 2.58
C SER A 93 4.40 -12.65 1.85
N THR A 94 5.37 -13.49 2.19
CA THR A 94 6.63 -13.57 1.44
C THR A 94 6.58 -14.54 0.26
N ARG A 95 5.39 -15.05 -0.12
CA ARG A 95 5.20 -15.98 -1.25
C ARG A 95 5.66 -15.42 -2.58
N LEU A 96 5.47 -14.13 -2.80
CA LEU A 96 5.78 -13.46 -4.07
C LEU A 96 7.19 -12.88 -4.08
N THR A 97 8.08 -13.50 -3.33
CA THR A 97 9.43 -12.97 -3.07
C THR A 97 10.35 -12.94 -4.29
N ASP A 98 10.04 -13.68 -5.34
CA ASP A 98 10.72 -13.56 -6.63
C ASP A 98 10.33 -12.24 -7.34
N ASP A 99 9.25 -11.60 -6.88
CA ASP A 99 8.78 -10.31 -7.35
C ASP A 99 8.81 -9.25 -6.24
N LYS A 100 9.91 -8.50 -6.21
CA LYS A 100 10.10 -7.38 -5.27
C LYS A 100 8.98 -6.33 -5.35
N PHE A 101 8.39 -6.15 -6.53
CA PHE A 101 7.29 -5.23 -6.75
C PHE A 101 6.07 -5.67 -5.93
N SER A 102 5.66 -6.92 -6.04
CA SER A 102 4.46 -7.42 -5.38
C SER A 102 4.54 -7.34 -3.87
N VAL A 103 5.68 -7.71 -3.25
CA VAL A 103 5.85 -7.61 -1.79
C VAL A 103 5.88 -6.15 -1.33
N ALA A 104 6.60 -5.29 -2.06
CA ALA A 104 6.69 -3.87 -1.72
C ALA A 104 5.33 -3.18 -1.89
N PHE A 105 4.62 -3.46 -2.96
CA PHE A 105 3.29 -2.88 -3.21
C PHE A 105 2.30 -3.29 -2.13
N GLU A 106 2.27 -4.59 -1.76
CA GLU A 106 1.43 -5.08 -0.67
C GLU A 106 1.75 -4.41 0.67
N PHE A 107 3.04 -4.25 1.00
CA PHE A 107 3.45 -3.53 2.19
C PHE A 107 2.97 -2.08 2.16
N TYR A 108 3.18 -1.37 1.05
CA TYR A 108 2.82 0.03 0.95
C TYR A 108 1.31 0.28 0.90
N ILE A 109 0.52 -0.61 0.30
CA ILE A 109 -0.94 -0.57 0.39
C ILE A 109 -1.38 -0.61 1.85
N ASN A 110 -0.84 -1.53 2.63
CA ASN A 110 -1.15 -1.64 4.06
C ASN A 110 -0.68 -0.43 4.87
N VAL A 111 0.45 0.21 4.50
CA VAL A 111 0.90 1.49 5.08
C VAL A 111 -0.07 2.62 4.73
N GLY A 112 -0.51 2.72 3.48
CA GLY A 112 -1.45 3.74 3.02
C GLY A 112 -2.80 3.66 3.74
N HIS A 113 -3.40 2.48 3.79
CA HIS A 113 -4.65 2.24 4.52
C HIS A 113 -4.52 2.54 6.01
N ALA A 114 -3.42 2.11 6.63
CA ALA A 114 -3.16 2.37 8.03
C ALA A 114 -3.03 3.87 8.33
N LEU A 115 -2.39 4.63 7.46
CA LEU A 115 -2.27 6.08 7.62
C LEU A 115 -3.65 6.76 7.53
N VAL A 116 -4.47 6.38 6.55
CA VAL A 116 -5.83 6.92 6.39
C VAL A 116 -6.69 6.60 7.62
N GLU A 117 -6.65 5.35 8.10
CA GLU A 117 -7.38 4.92 9.31
C GLU A 117 -7.00 5.73 10.56
N ILE A 118 -5.71 6.04 10.75
CA ILE A 118 -5.19 6.65 11.98
C ILE A 118 -5.19 8.19 11.91
N ALA A 119 -4.72 8.74 10.80
CA ALA A 119 -4.51 10.18 10.63
C ALA A 119 -5.63 10.88 9.84
N GLY A 120 -6.52 10.11 9.20
CA GLY A 120 -7.59 10.62 8.36
C GLY A 120 -7.10 11.14 7.00
N LEU A 121 -7.98 11.89 6.35
CA LEU A 121 -7.77 12.42 5.01
C LEU A 121 -7.11 13.82 5.03
N SER A 122 -6.24 14.09 4.06
CA SER A 122 -5.81 15.45 3.79
C SER A 122 -6.88 16.19 3.00
N LYS A 123 -7.31 17.34 3.53
CA LYS A 123 -8.29 18.21 2.85
C LYS A 123 -7.78 18.66 1.49
N GLU A 124 -6.53 19.08 1.41
CA GLU A 124 -5.91 19.58 0.16
C GLU A 124 -5.83 18.49 -0.90
N PHE A 125 -5.56 17.24 -0.49
CA PHE A 125 -5.56 16.11 -1.40
C PHE A 125 -6.98 15.79 -1.88
N SER A 126 -7.95 15.76 -0.99
CA SER A 126 -9.36 15.48 -1.33
C SER A 126 -9.93 16.53 -2.29
N GLU A 127 -9.62 17.81 -2.08
CA GLU A 127 -10.01 18.89 -2.98
C GLU A 127 -9.37 18.71 -4.38
N LEU A 128 -8.09 18.37 -4.45
CA LEU A 128 -7.41 18.08 -5.72
C LEU A 128 -8.07 16.91 -6.45
N ALA A 129 -8.27 15.78 -5.75
CA ALA A 129 -8.84 14.57 -6.34
C ALA A 129 -10.27 14.84 -6.86
N TRP A 130 -11.09 15.54 -6.08
CA TRP A 130 -12.46 15.85 -6.49
C TRP A 130 -12.52 16.84 -7.67
N LYS A 131 -11.65 17.84 -7.70
CA LYS A 131 -11.51 18.74 -8.84
C LYS A 131 -11.19 18.00 -10.14
N GLN A 132 -10.36 16.95 -10.07
CA GLN A 132 -10.08 16.11 -11.23
C GLN A 132 -11.30 15.28 -11.66
N VAL A 133 -12.12 14.81 -10.72
CA VAL A 133 -13.41 14.15 -11.01
C VAL A 133 -14.36 15.11 -11.72
N GLU A 134 -14.54 16.32 -11.21
CA GLU A 134 -15.41 17.37 -11.80
C GLU A 134 -14.93 17.81 -13.20
N ALA A 135 -13.62 17.79 -13.42
CA ALA A 135 -13.03 18.04 -14.74
C ALA A 135 -13.18 16.88 -15.73
N GLY A 136 -13.82 15.77 -15.34
CA GLY A 136 -14.02 14.61 -16.19
C GLY A 136 -12.74 13.81 -16.46
N THR A 137 -11.73 13.91 -15.58
CA THR A 137 -10.47 13.17 -15.73
C THR A 137 -10.75 11.67 -15.84
N ARG A 138 -10.12 11.02 -16.83
CA ARG A 138 -10.31 9.60 -17.07
C ARG A 138 -9.56 8.74 -16.07
N GLY A 139 -10.23 7.67 -15.60
CA GLY A 139 -9.63 6.59 -14.82
C GLY A 139 -9.46 6.92 -13.34
N GLU A 140 -8.98 5.93 -12.59
CA GLU A 140 -8.68 6.02 -11.16
C GLU A 140 -7.46 5.18 -10.76
N THR A 141 -7.08 5.26 -9.48
CA THR A 141 -5.89 4.62 -8.91
C THR A 141 -6.11 3.14 -8.58
N SER A 142 -7.35 2.75 -8.30
CA SER A 142 -7.76 1.36 -8.03
C SER A 142 -9.19 1.08 -8.50
N LEU A 143 -9.59 -0.18 -8.45
CA LEU A 143 -10.98 -0.59 -8.73
C LEU A 143 -11.92 0.01 -7.69
N ASP A 144 -11.54 -0.03 -6.41
CA ASP A 144 -12.35 0.51 -5.30
C ASP A 144 -12.58 2.02 -5.47
N ALA A 145 -11.52 2.78 -5.79
CA ALA A 145 -11.63 4.20 -6.09
C ALA A 145 -12.52 4.47 -7.32
N TRP A 146 -12.41 3.62 -8.36
CA TRP A 146 -13.23 3.72 -9.55
C TRP A 146 -14.72 3.47 -9.30
N GLU A 147 -15.05 2.44 -8.52
CA GLU A 147 -16.43 2.11 -8.16
C GLU A 147 -17.04 3.15 -7.23
N ALA A 148 -16.32 3.55 -6.19
CA ALA A 148 -16.75 4.59 -5.27
C ALA A 148 -17.00 5.93 -6.00
N ARG A 149 -16.11 6.31 -6.93
CA ARG A 149 -16.30 7.49 -7.78
C ARG A 149 -17.59 7.43 -8.61
N LYS A 150 -17.87 6.29 -9.24
CA LYS A 150 -19.11 6.12 -10.02
C LYS A 150 -20.35 6.32 -9.17
N LEU A 151 -20.36 5.71 -7.98
CA LEU A 151 -21.48 5.81 -7.04
C LEU A 151 -21.63 7.24 -6.50
N ALA A 152 -20.53 7.91 -6.16
CA ALA A 152 -20.53 9.28 -5.70
C ALA A 152 -21.08 10.26 -6.76
N THR A 153 -20.71 10.04 -8.04
CA THR A 153 -21.13 10.90 -9.16
C THR A 153 -22.54 10.58 -9.68
N ALA A 154 -23.07 9.39 -9.40
CA ALA A 154 -24.45 9.03 -9.75
C ALA A 154 -25.50 9.81 -8.96
N GLY A 155 -25.10 10.40 -7.83
CA GLY A 155 -26.01 11.13 -6.92
C GLY A 155 -26.84 10.18 -6.07
N GLY A 156 -27.79 10.79 -5.33
CA GLY A 156 -28.68 10.03 -4.45
C GLY A 156 -28.33 10.19 -2.96
N PRO A 157 -29.06 9.49 -2.06
CA PRO A 157 -28.93 9.69 -0.62
C PRO A 157 -27.57 9.30 -0.05
N ASP A 158 -26.89 8.35 -0.68
CA ASP A 158 -25.59 7.82 -0.24
C ASP A 158 -24.38 8.48 -0.95
N ALA A 159 -24.60 9.49 -1.82
CA ALA A 159 -23.52 10.08 -2.62
C ALA A 159 -22.36 10.61 -1.78
N GLU A 160 -22.63 11.27 -0.65
CA GLU A 160 -21.58 11.77 0.25
C GLU A 160 -20.81 10.65 0.93
N ARG A 161 -21.45 9.52 1.27
CA ARG A 161 -20.77 8.33 1.80
C ARG A 161 -19.81 7.78 0.77
N PHE A 162 -20.26 7.57 -0.46
CA PHE A 162 -19.40 7.07 -1.55
C PHE A 162 -18.28 8.06 -1.91
N LYS A 163 -18.52 9.37 -1.76
CA LYS A 163 -17.49 10.38 -1.95
C LYS A 163 -16.39 10.27 -0.89
N ASN A 164 -16.74 9.99 0.36
CA ASN A 164 -15.76 9.73 1.42
C ASN A 164 -14.99 8.44 1.16
N GLU A 165 -15.67 7.34 0.80
CA GLU A 165 -15.04 6.07 0.41
C GLU A 165 -14.07 6.28 -0.78
N TYR A 166 -14.45 7.09 -1.76
CA TYR A 166 -13.58 7.49 -2.86
C TYR A 166 -12.32 8.22 -2.38
N PHE A 167 -12.46 9.17 -1.46
CA PHE A 167 -11.30 9.89 -0.93
C PHE A 167 -10.37 8.98 -0.15
N GLU A 168 -10.90 8.07 0.66
CA GLU A 168 -10.12 7.09 1.43
C GLU A 168 -9.34 6.17 0.49
N ALA A 169 -10.01 5.57 -0.49
CA ALA A 169 -9.39 4.69 -1.46
C ALA A 169 -8.29 5.41 -2.26
N THR A 170 -8.64 6.52 -2.92
CA THR A 170 -7.68 7.20 -3.79
C THR A 170 -6.50 7.84 -3.05
N PHE A 171 -6.67 8.27 -1.78
CA PHE A 171 -5.57 8.79 -0.97
C PHE A 171 -4.63 7.67 -0.54
N SER A 172 -5.17 6.56 -0.03
CA SER A 172 -4.41 5.36 0.33
C SER A 172 -3.61 4.81 -0.86
N ASP A 173 -4.25 4.66 -2.02
CA ASP A 173 -3.62 4.20 -3.26
C ASP A 173 -2.48 5.13 -3.69
N THR A 174 -2.72 6.45 -3.67
CA THR A 174 -1.71 7.43 -4.08
C THR A 174 -0.50 7.42 -3.16
N ILE A 175 -0.71 7.25 -1.84
CA ILE A 175 0.37 7.05 -0.86
C ILE A 175 1.16 5.79 -1.21
N SER A 176 0.48 4.69 -1.49
CA SER A 176 1.10 3.40 -1.82
C SER A 176 1.98 3.49 -3.09
N ILE A 177 1.45 4.13 -4.14
CA ILE A 177 2.19 4.37 -5.39
C ILE A 177 3.39 5.32 -5.15
N TYR A 178 3.22 6.35 -4.33
CA TYR A 178 4.31 7.26 -3.95
C TYR A 178 5.42 6.50 -3.23
N LEU A 179 5.10 5.70 -2.22
CA LEU A 179 6.08 4.90 -1.48
C LEU A 179 6.80 3.90 -2.37
N LEU A 180 6.05 3.27 -3.27
CA LEU A 180 6.62 2.35 -4.26
C LEU A 180 7.63 3.07 -5.18
N SER A 181 7.31 4.28 -5.61
CA SER A 181 8.19 5.09 -6.46
C SER A 181 9.47 5.59 -5.75
N LEU A 182 9.47 5.64 -4.41
CA LEU A 182 10.68 5.91 -3.63
C LEU A 182 11.61 4.71 -3.54
N TYR A 183 11.06 3.50 -3.64
CA TYR A 183 11.81 2.25 -3.49
C TYR A 183 12.26 1.65 -4.83
N LEU A 184 11.39 1.68 -5.84
CA LEU A 184 11.61 1.08 -7.17
C LEU A 184 11.38 2.08 -8.29
N ASP A 185 12.04 1.84 -9.42
CA ASP A 185 11.70 2.49 -10.70
C ASP A 185 10.37 1.90 -11.21
N VAL A 186 9.28 2.58 -10.96
CA VAL A 186 7.93 2.14 -11.34
C VAL A 186 7.55 2.71 -12.70
N ASP A 187 7.24 1.85 -13.66
CA ASP A 187 6.58 2.27 -14.90
C ASP A 187 5.09 2.45 -14.63
N TYR A 188 4.50 3.54 -15.16
CA TYR A 188 3.06 3.79 -15.08
C TYR A 188 2.22 2.57 -15.53
N TYR A 189 2.71 1.79 -16.50
CA TYR A 189 2.01 0.61 -17.00
C TYR A 189 2.03 -0.59 -16.03
N ASP A 190 2.96 -0.63 -15.10
CA ASP A 190 3.04 -1.70 -14.09
C ASP A 190 1.93 -1.56 -13.03
N LEU A 191 1.34 -0.35 -12.92
CA LEU A 191 0.23 -0.05 -12.01
C LEU A 191 -1.14 -0.43 -12.58
N ARG A 192 -1.19 -0.92 -13.84
CA ARG A 192 -2.43 -1.16 -14.57
C ARG A 192 -3.11 -2.43 -14.11
N GLU A 193 -4.28 -2.31 -13.53
CA GLU A 193 -5.25 -3.39 -13.42
C GLU A 193 -6.13 -3.48 -14.68
N ARG A 194 -6.76 -4.66 -14.91
CA ARG A 194 -7.45 -4.94 -16.17
C ARG A 194 -8.90 -4.49 -16.20
N ASP A 195 -9.53 -4.33 -15.03
CA ASP A 195 -10.98 -4.17 -14.89
C ASP A 195 -11.45 -2.71 -14.84
N TYR A 196 -10.51 -1.75 -14.76
CA TYR A 196 -10.80 -0.32 -14.78
C TYR A 196 -9.72 0.47 -15.54
N PRO A 197 -10.06 1.68 -16.05
CA PRO A 197 -9.05 2.55 -16.65
C PRO A 197 -8.17 3.18 -15.59
N LEU A 198 -6.85 3.05 -15.73
CA LEU A 198 -5.91 3.75 -14.86
C LEU A 198 -6.05 5.27 -15.01
N LEU A 199 -5.89 5.99 -13.89
CA LEU A 199 -5.94 7.45 -13.84
C LEU A 199 -4.97 8.08 -14.86
N ALA A 200 -5.43 9.09 -15.56
CA ALA A 200 -4.62 9.79 -16.56
C ALA A 200 -3.24 10.21 -15.99
N PRO A 201 -2.12 10.01 -16.73
CA PRO A 201 -0.77 10.19 -16.21
C PRO A 201 -0.51 11.57 -15.58
N SER A 202 -1.04 12.64 -16.18
CA SER A 202 -0.89 14.00 -15.63
C SER A 202 -1.59 14.16 -14.29
N ALA A 203 -2.80 13.61 -14.16
CA ALA A 203 -3.58 13.69 -12.94
C ALA A 203 -2.95 12.84 -11.82
N LEU A 204 -2.46 11.65 -12.13
CA LEU A 204 -1.70 10.84 -11.18
C LEU A 204 -0.44 11.58 -10.71
N ALA A 205 0.29 12.21 -11.63
CA ALA A 205 1.48 12.98 -11.29
C ALA A 205 1.18 14.16 -10.34
N GLU A 206 0.03 14.84 -10.51
CA GLU A 206 -0.40 15.91 -9.61
C GLU A 206 -0.70 15.36 -8.21
N ARG A 207 -1.42 14.22 -8.10
CA ARG A 207 -1.70 13.57 -6.82
C ARG A 207 -0.43 13.11 -6.12
N LEU A 208 0.50 12.49 -6.85
CA LEU A 208 1.78 12.03 -6.29
C LEU A 208 2.64 13.21 -5.78
N ARG A 209 2.70 14.32 -6.52
CA ARG A 209 3.38 15.54 -6.03
C ARG A 209 2.72 16.08 -4.76
N LYS A 210 1.39 16.06 -4.69
CA LYS A 210 0.67 16.49 -3.49
C LYS A 210 1.01 15.60 -2.28
N VAL A 211 1.09 14.29 -2.46
CA VAL A 211 1.52 13.36 -1.41
C VAL A 211 2.98 13.61 -1.02
N ALA A 212 3.89 13.85 -1.99
CA ALA A 212 5.28 14.18 -1.72
C ALA A 212 5.45 15.50 -0.93
N GLU A 213 4.61 16.50 -1.17
CA GLU A 213 4.55 17.74 -0.37
C GLU A 213 4.09 17.48 1.07
N LEU A 214 3.06 16.64 1.25
CA LEU A 214 2.54 16.28 2.57
C LEU A 214 3.51 15.41 3.37
N PHE A 215 4.21 14.51 2.70
CA PHE A 215 5.09 13.51 3.28
C PHE A 215 6.44 13.47 2.53
N PRO A 216 7.34 14.43 2.76
CA PRO A 216 8.63 14.48 2.09
C PRO A 216 9.44 13.20 2.32
N ALA A 217 10.16 12.74 1.29
CA ALA A 217 11.00 11.56 1.35
C ALA A 217 12.10 11.70 2.40
N ASN A 218 12.50 10.57 3.00
CA ASN A 218 13.66 10.53 3.88
C ASN A 218 14.96 10.79 3.11
N ALA A 219 16.02 11.20 3.81
CA ALA A 219 17.33 11.36 3.20
C ALA A 219 17.79 10.05 2.52
N GLY A 220 18.31 10.16 1.31
CA GLY A 220 18.72 9.01 0.48
C GLY A 220 17.63 8.40 -0.37
N PHE A 221 16.40 8.93 -0.34
CA PHE A 221 15.31 8.59 -1.23
C PHE A 221 14.88 9.82 -2.03
N GLU A 222 14.66 9.63 -3.31
CA GLU A 222 14.23 10.70 -4.21
C GLU A 222 12.94 10.29 -4.92
N PHE A 223 11.97 11.21 -4.90
CA PHE A 223 10.74 11.03 -5.65
C PHE A 223 10.93 11.50 -7.09
N ALA A 224 10.84 10.56 -8.01
CA ALA A 224 10.88 10.84 -9.45
C ALA A 224 9.72 10.13 -10.15
N ILE A 225 9.00 10.87 -11.00
CA ILE A 225 7.96 10.28 -11.85
C ILE A 225 8.60 9.98 -13.19
N LEU A 226 8.79 8.70 -13.49
CA LEU A 226 9.36 8.24 -14.75
C LEU A 226 8.24 7.82 -15.71
N TYR A 227 8.06 8.58 -16.78
CA TYR A 227 7.21 8.19 -17.90
C TYR A 227 8.08 7.64 -19.02
N LYS A 228 8.27 6.33 -19.07
CA LYS A 228 8.91 5.69 -20.22
C LYS A 228 7.88 5.59 -21.35
N ARG A 229 8.04 6.36 -22.44
CA ARG A 229 7.36 6.04 -23.70
C ARG A 229 7.93 4.72 -24.21
N ARG A 230 7.10 3.70 -24.32
CA ARG A 230 7.46 2.55 -25.15
C ARG A 230 7.59 3.08 -26.58
N ALA A 231 8.80 2.93 -27.16
CA ALA A 231 9.07 3.19 -28.57
C ALA A 231 8.33 2.17 -29.44
#